data_ffe7b7a7f08893f054f1470e5ec1ab32
#
_entry.id   ffe7b7a7f08893f054f1470e5ec1ab32
#
_cell.length_a   1.000
_cell.length_b   1.000
_cell.length_c   1.000
_cell.angle_alpha   90.00
_cell.angle_beta   90.00
_cell.angle_gamma   90.00
#
_symmetry.space_group_name_H-M   'P 1'
#
loop_
_entity.id
_entity.type
_entity.pdbx_description
1 polymer ?
#
loop_
_entity_poly.entity_id
_entity_poly.type
_entity_poly.pdbx_seq_one_letter_code
_entity_poly.pdbx_strand_id
1 'polypeptide(L)'
;PGVIGNALTVEVATNPTSWAASASWKTWTEGAPGTSTGAAAVGGSNDEIHIVVRDFTGAITGTAGEVLEVFSYLSQASDVKSTDGTSLYYKDVVNSQSEWVYIGNHPAALTDAGESATSNAFTNVASFYIALSGGIDDNVLTVGETTTALAYFADAETMDMSLMFQSNSSLSATDNITLSNYITALCAARKDAVGFVSPERAATVNVTAAAALTAIAAWRTGATSTSYGFADSGSLYVYDKYNDVYRWICAAGSTAGLTANADLVADAWFSPAGFTRGNVRNVTKLAYNPNQADRDALYKTGVNPIVTFPGAGTVLFGDKTLQAKPSAFDRINVRRLFIVLEKAVSTASKASLFEFNDEFTRAQFRNMVEPFLRDVKGRRGITDFKVVCDGTNNTGAIIDTNKFVADIYVKPARSINYITLNFIATRTGVEFSEIAGGN
;
A
#
# COMPACT_ATOMS: atom_id res chain seq x y z
N PRO A 1 -7.42 -21.74 -0.12
CA PRO A 1 -8.11 -20.67 0.60
C PRO A 1 -9.15 -20.01 -0.30
N GLY A 2 -10.15 -19.38 0.30
CA GLY A 2 -11.24 -18.73 -0.41
C GLY A 2 -12.27 -19.67 -1.01
N VAL A 3 -13.16 -19.12 -1.85
CA VAL A 3 -14.24 -19.89 -2.50
C VAL A 3 -13.70 -21.00 -3.39
N ILE A 4 -12.53 -20.83 -4.00
CA ILE A 4 -11.92 -21.81 -4.88
C ILE A 4 -11.57 -23.12 -4.13
N GLY A 5 -11.30 -23.06 -2.83
CA GLY A 5 -11.09 -24.23 -1.99
C GLY A 5 -12.31 -25.15 -1.91
N ASN A 6 -13.52 -24.62 -2.11
CA ASN A 6 -14.75 -25.42 -2.12
C ASN A 6 -14.87 -26.31 -3.37
N ALA A 7 -14.01 -26.11 -4.37
CA ALA A 7 -13.94 -26.97 -5.55
C ALA A 7 -13.14 -28.26 -5.31
N LEU A 8 -12.40 -28.35 -4.20
CA LEU A 8 -11.52 -29.45 -3.90
C LEU A 8 -12.23 -30.60 -3.17
N THR A 9 -11.87 -31.82 -3.52
CA THR A 9 -12.15 -33.02 -2.75
C THR A 9 -10.86 -33.78 -2.46
N VAL A 10 -10.79 -34.37 -1.27
CA VAL A 10 -9.73 -35.28 -0.85
C VAL A 10 -10.32 -36.68 -0.76
N GLU A 11 -9.87 -37.55 -1.64
CA GLU A 11 -10.25 -38.98 -1.65
C GLU A 11 -9.24 -39.74 -0.80
N VAL A 12 -9.72 -40.68 0.01
CA VAL A 12 -8.88 -41.49 0.89
C VAL A 12 -9.23 -42.99 0.74
N ALA A 13 -8.21 -43.83 0.56
CA ALA A 13 -8.38 -45.29 0.53
C ALA A 13 -7.43 -45.94 1.53
N THR A 14 -7.99 -46.72 2.45
CA THR A 14 -7.20 -47.55 3.40
C THR A 14 -7.48 -49.05 3.24
N ASN A 15 -8.62 -49.38 2.59
CA ASN A 15 -9.09 -50.75 2.51
C ASN A 15 -8.78 -51.36 1.12
N PRO A 16 -7.99 -52.43 1.03
CA PRO A 16 -7.67 -53.13 -0.24
C PRO A 16 -8.92 -53.56 -1.02
N THR A 17 -9.97 -53.98 -0.33
CA THR A 17 -11.22 -54.47 -0.98
C THR A 17 -11.99 -53.31 -1.63
N SER A 18 -12.14 -52.18 -0.94
CA SER A 18 -12.81 -51.04 -1.50
C SER A 18 -12.00 -50.37 -2.62
N TRP A 19 -10.66 -50.37 -2.50
CA TRP A 19 -9.75 -49.96 -3.56
C TRP A 19 -9.93 -50.84 -4.82
N ALA A 20 -9.94 -52.17 -4.64
CA ALA A 20 -10.10 -53.13 -5.74
C ALA A 20 -11.45 -53.02 -6.45
N ALA A 21 -12.49 -52.60 -5.73
CA ALA A 21 -13.83 -52.39 -6.28
C ALA A 21 -13.98 -51.11 -7.13
N SER A 22 -13.06 -50.15 -6.99
CA SER A 22 -13.13 -48.86 -7.67
C SER A 22 -12.23 -48.83 -8.91
N ALA A 23 -12.79 -48.48 -10.07
CA ALA A 23 -12.03 -48.27 -11.28
C ALA A 23 -11.14 -47.02 -11.18
N SER A 24 -11.60 -45.96 -10.51
CA SER A 24 -10.87 -44.70 -10.33
C SER A 24 -9.58 -44.93 -9.52
N TRP A 25 -9.64 -45.63 -8.40
CA TRP A 25 -8.45 -45.91 -7.59
C TRP A 25 -7.38 -46.68 -8.37
N LYS A 26 -7.78 -47.60 -9.22
CA LYS A 26 -6.85 -48.37 -10.10
C LYS A 26 -6.21 -47.50 -11.18
N THR A 27 -6.81 -46.36 -11.49
CA THR A 27 -6.22 -45.39 -12.43
C THR A 27 -5.27 -44.44 -11.71
N TRP A 28 -5.57 -44.12 -10.46
CA TRP A 28 -4.82 -43.12 -9.70
C TRP A 28 -3.58 -43.71 -9.00
N THR A 29 -3.63 -44.99 -8.58
CA THR A 29 -2.56 -45.67 -7.83
C THR A 29 -2.29 -47.04 -8.40
N GLU A 30 -1.00 -47.49 -8.33
CA GLU A 30 -0.55 -48.72 -8.96
C GLU A 30 -1.02 -50.01 -8.24
N GLY A 31 -1.28 -49.91 -6.94
CA GLY A 31 -1.69 -51.06 -6.11
C GLY A 31 -2.55 -50.67 -4.94
N ALA A 32 -3.10 -51.66 -4.26
CA ALA A 32 -3.93 -51.45 -3.08
C ALA A 32 -3.08 -51.04 -1.87
N PRO A 33 -3.63 -50.22 -0.93
CA PRO A 33 -2.96 -49.98 0.34
C PRO A 33 -2.93 -51.23 1.18
N GLY A 34 -1.89 -51.41 1.96
CA GLY A 34 -1.67 -52.62 2.76
C GLY A 34 -0.92 -52.34 4.06
N THR A 35 0.20 -53.01 4.22
CA THR A 35 1.08 -52.83 5.40
C THR A 35 2.45 -52.37 4.91
N SER A 36 2.92 -51.26 5.38
CA SER A 36 4.25 -50.76 5.08
C SER A 36 5.36 -51.66 5.67
N THR A 37 6.51 -51.67 5.04
CA THR A 37 7.65 -52.43 5.56
C THR A 37 8.09 -51.93 6.94
N GLY A 38 7.94 -50.64 7.23
CA GLY A 38 8.25 -50.04 8.52
C GLY A 38 7.30 -50.50 9.62
N ALA A 39 5.99 -50.55 9.38
CA ALA A 39 5.01 -51.03 10.32
C ALA A 39 5.15 -52.57 10.54
N ALA A 40 5.33 -53.33 9.46
CA ALA A 40 5.54 -54.78 9.55
C ALA A 40 6.75 -55.15 10.41
N ALA A 41 7.84 -54.41 10.35
CA ALA A 41 9.06 -54.61 11.13
C ALA A 41 8.83 -54.50 12.66
N VAL A 42 7.82 -53.79 13.09
CA VAL A 42 7.46 -53.59 14.51
C VAL A 42 6.15 -54.31 14.90
N GLY A 43 5.66 -55.20 14.05
CA GLY A 43 4.49 -56.01 14.30
C GLY A 43 3.15 -55.27 14.05
N GLY A 44 3.20 -54.14 13.38
CA GLY A 44 2.01 -53.39 12.94
C GLY A 44 1.43 -53.95 11.63
N SER A 45 0.19 -53.52 11.29
CA SER A 45 -0.48 -53.94 10.05
C SER A 45 -1.53 -52.95 9.59
N ASN A 46 -1.80 -52.95 8.28
CA ASN A 46 -2.87 -52.14 7.63
C ASN A 46 -2.69 -50.62 7.79
N ASP A 47 -1.47 -50.18 7.91
CA ASP A 47 -1.17 -48.76 8.14
C ASP A 47 -1.17 -47.94 6.86
N GLU A 48 -1.08 -48.55 5.67
CA GLU A 48 -0.98 -47.81 4.42
C GLU A 48 -2.32 -47.16 4.01
N ILE A 49 -2.21 -45.93 3.48
CA ILE A 49 -3.31 -45.21 2.89
C ILE A 49 -2.87 -44.53 1.58
N HIS A 50 -3.82 -44.33 0.71
CA HIS A 50 -3.68 -43.46 -0.47
C HIS A 50 -4.55 -42.20 -0.30
N ILE A 51 -4.02 -41.08 -0.71
CA ILE A 51 -4.72 -39.81 -0.70
C ILE A 51 -4.63 -39.20 -2.11
N VAL A 52 -5.79 -38.77 -2.65
CA VAL A 52 -5.88 -38.12 -3.94
C VAL A 52 -6.64 -36.80 -3.78
N VAL A 53 -6.06 -35.71 -4.23
CA VAL A 53 -6.68 -34.40 -4.26
C VAL A 53 -7.21 -34.14 -5.66
N ARG A 54 -8.47 -33.73 -5.76
CA ARG A 54 -9.16 -33.52 -7.04
C ARG A 54 -9.88 -32.19 -7.12
N ASP A 55 -9.91 -31.64 -8.34
CA ASP A 55 -10.81 -30.56 -8.71
C ASP A 55 -12.21 -31.12 -9.00
N PHE A 56 -13.04 -31.20 -7.98
CA PHE A 56 -14.36 -31.82 -8.10
C PHE A 56 -15.29 -31.06 -9.05
N THR A 57 -15.25 -29.74 -9.04
CA THR A 57 -16.14 -28.88 -9.82
C THR A 57 -15.57 -28.45 -11.17
N GLY A 58 -14.28 -28.56 -11.37
CA GLY A 58 -13.57 -28.04 -12.54
C GLY A 58 -13.26 -26.54 -12.47
N ALA A 59 -13.41 -25.93 -11.29
CA ALA A 59 -13.16 -24.49 -11.14
C ALA A 59 -11.67 -24.12 -11.20
N ILE A 60 -10.80 -25.08 -11.01
CA ILE A 60 -9.34 -24.90 -11.00
C ILE A 60 -8.73 -25.25 -12.37
N THR A 61 -9.03 -26.44 -12.87
CA THR A 61 -8.44 -26.98 -14.11
C THR A 61 -9.30 -26.75 -15.35
N GLY A 62 -10.58 -26.40 -15.18
CA GLY A 62 -11.58 -26.34 -16.25
C GLY A 62 -12.25 -27.69 -16.51
N THR A 63 -11.80 -28.78 -15.89
CA THR A 63 -12.35 -30.15 -16.06
C THR A 63 -12.79 -30.70 -14.72
N ALA A 64 -14.09 -30.95 -14.56
CA ALA A 64 -14.63 -31.51 -13.33
C ALA A 64 -14.09 -32.92 -13.09
N GLY A 65 -13.61 -33.18 -11.88
CA GLY A 65 -13.09 -34.45 -11.45
C GLY A 65 -11.61 -34.71 -11.78
N GLU A 66 -10.90 -33.72 -12.33
CA GLU A 66 -9.48 -33.83 -12.64
C GLU A 66 -8.64 -34.06 -11.36
N VAL A 67 -7.61 -34.91 -11.46
CA VAL A 67 -6.68 -35.21 -10.38
C VAL A 67 -5.61 -34.14 -10.33
N LEU A 68 -5.41 -33.54 -9.17
CA LEU A 68 -4.40 -32.52 -8.92
C LEU A 68 -3.13 -33.12 -8.31
N GLU A 69 -3.32 -33.98 -7.29
CA GLU A 69 -2.21 -34.63 -6.57
C GLU A 69 -2.58 -36.05 -6.18
N VAL A 70 -1.56 -36.91 -6.17
CA VAL A 70 -1.68 -38.28 -5.72
C VAL A 70 -0.57 -38.61 -4.72
N PHE A 71 -0.94 -39.06 -3.54
CA PHE A 71 -0.03 -39.54 -2.50
C PHE A 71 -0.33 -41.00 -2.26
N SER A 72 0.61 -41.86 -2.63
CA SER A 72 0.45 -43.31 -2.54
C SER A 72 1.31 -43.90 -1.44
N TYR A 73 0.82 -44.98 -0.78
CA TYR A 73 1.53 -45.72 0.23
C TYR A 73 2.05 -44.90 1.41
N LEU A 74 1.25 -43.93 1.84
CA LEU A 74 1.52 -43.22 3.07
C LEU A 74 1.09 -44.05 4.27
N SER A 75 1.66 -43.79 5.46
CA SER A 75 1.30 -44.48 6.68
C SER A 75 0.38 -43.67 7.57
N GLN A 76 -0.63 -44.32 8.19
CA GLN A 76 -1.44 -43.74 9.27
C GLN A 76 -0.66 -43.61 10.58
N ALA A 77 0.42 -44.44 10.76
CA ALA A 77 1.25 -44.39 11.94
C ALA A 77 2.23 -43.21 11.92
N SER A 78 2.37 -42.54 13.05
CA SER A 78 3.20 -41.35 13.18
C SER A 78 4.70 -41.59 13.21
N ASP A 79 5.15 -42.83 13.46
CA ASP A 79 6.53 -43.25 13.68
C ASP A 79 7.13 -44.04 12.51
N VAL A 80 6.35 -44.34 11.47
CA VAL A 80 6.82 -45.12 10.31
C VAL A 80 7.67 -44.23 9.39
N LYS A 81 8.80 -44.84 9.00
CA LYS A 81 9.75 -44.22 8.05
C LYS A 81 10.02 -45.17 6.89
N SER A 82 10.38 -44.58 5.75
CA SER A 82 10.87 -45.33 4.61
C SER A 82 12.31 -45.86 4.86
N THR A 83 12.81 -46.65 3.97
CA THR A 83 14.17 -47.22 4.07
C THR A 83 15.30 -46.19 4.07
N ASP A 84 15.06 -45.02 3.55
CA ASP A 84 15.98 -43.87 3.55
C ASP A 84 15.82 -42.94 4.78
N GLY A 85 14.91 -43.29 5.70
CA GLY A 85 14.68 -42.57 6.95
C GLY A 85 13.71 -41.40 6.86
N THR A 86 13.08 -41.13 5.71
CA THR A 86 12.06 -40.12 5.56
C THR A 86 10.73 -40.54 6.19
N SER A 87 9.96 -39.59 6.76
CA SER A 87 8.63 -39.88 7.33
C SER A 87 7.69 -40.36 6.25
N LEU A 88 6.98 -41.45 6.49
CA LEU A 88 5.84 -41.88 5.67
C LEU A 88 4.52 -41.50 6.28
N TYR A 89 4.51 -40.79 7.42
CA TYR A 89 3.31 -40.35 8.07
C TYR A 89 2.53 -39.37 7.17
N TYR A 90 1.29 -39.75 6.86
CA TYR A 90 0.51 -39.06 5.84
C TYR A 90 0.34 -37.58 6.12
N LYS A 91 0.19 -37.16 7.39
CA LYS A 91 0.02 -35.76 7.77
C LYS A 91 1.29 -34.94 7.50
N ASP A 92 2.47 -35.50 7.81
CA ASP A 92 3.74 -34.81 7.56
C ASP A 92 4.03 -34.72 6.07
N VAL A 93 3.82 -35.82 5.34
CA VAL A 93 4.07 -35.84 3.89
C VAL A 93 3.15 -34.90 3.14
N VAL A 94 1.83 -34.96 3.37
CA VAL A 94 0.87 -34.07 2.70
C VAL A 94 1.13 -32.62 3.07
N ASN A 95 1.37 -32.30 4.35
CA ASN A 95 1.61 -30.91 4.77
C ASN A 95 2.93 -30.31 4.25
N SER A 96 3.91 -31.17 3.90
CA SER A 96 5.18 -30.71 3.33
C SER A 96 5.21 -30.68 1.81
N GLN A 97 4.37 -31.45 1.13
CA GLN A 97 4.45 -31.64 -0.33
C GLN A 97 3.22 -31.11 -1.09
N SER A 98 2.04 -31.08 -0.45
CA SER A 98 0.83 -30.62 -1.13
C SER A 98 0.83 -29.11 -1.35
N GLU A 99 0.47 -28.70 -2.56
CA GLU A 99 0.20 -27.30 -2.93
C GLU A 99 -1.26 -26.91 -2.67
N TRP A 100 -2.14 -27.89 -2.47
CA TRP A 100 -3.60 -27.68 -2.45
C TRP A 100 -4.23 -27.81 -1.07
N VAL A 101 -3.75 -28.73 -0.24
CA VAL A 101 -4.40 -29.06 1.03
C VAL A 101 -3.40 -29.10 2.20
N TYR A 102 -3.93 -28.78 3.38
CA TYR A 102 -3.20 -28.88 4.64
C TYR A 102 -4.06 -29.65 5.64
N ILE A 103 -3.48 -30.66 6.26
CA ILE A 103 -4.15 -31.54 7.24
C ILE A 103 -3.93 -30.99 8.65
N GLY A 104 -4.96 -30.40 9.24
CA GLY A 104 -4.96 -29.93 10.62
C GLY A 104 -5.23 -31.06 11.62
N ASN A 105 -6.39 -31.69 11.50
CA ASN A 105 -6.82 -32.82 12.32
C ASN A 105 -6.97 -34.09 11.49
N HIS A 106 -6.98 -35.26 12.15
CA HIS A 106 -7.24 -36.52 11.49
C HIS A 106 -8.70 -36.57 11.00
N PRO A 107 -8.96 -37.14 9.82
CA PRO A 107 -10.32 -37.47 9.42
C PRO A 107 -11.03 -38.33 10.46
N ALA A 108 -12.26 -38.04 10.80
CA ALA A 108 -13.03 -38.79 11.81
C ALA A 108 -13.19 -40.29 11.48
N ALA A 109 -13.07 -40.66 10.20
CA ALA A 109 -13.10 -42.05 9.76
C ALA A 109 -11.80 -42.83 10.09
N LEU A 110 -10.70 -42.12 10.31
CA LEU A 110 -9.39 -42.73 10.62
C LEU A 110 -9.16 -42.65 12.14
N THR A 111 -9.77 -43.55 12.89
CA THR A 111 -9.77 -43.52 14.36
C THR A 111 -8.41 -43.74 14.98
N ASP A 112 -7.56 -44.52 14.33
CA ASP A 112 -6.26 -44.93 14.84
C ASP A 112 -5.10 -44.09 14.25
N ALA A 113 -5.43 -43.15 13.41
CA ALA A 113 -4.42 -42.30 12.72
C ALA A 113 -3.62 -41.45 13.72
N GLY A 114 -2.29 -41.48 13.57
CA GLY A 114 -1.35 -40.79 14.47
C GLY A 114 -0.84 -41.64 15.62
N GLU A 115 -1.33 -42.85 15.80
CA GLU A 115 -0.79 -43.81 16.77
C GLU A 115 0.56 -44.37 16.29
N SER A 116 1.29 -45.06 17.19
CA SER A 116 2.50 -45.79 16.85
C SER A 116 2.18 -47.08 16.10
N ALA A 117 3.03 -47.49 15.17
CA ALA A 117 2.90 -48.72 14.44
C ALA A 117 3.18 -49.96 15.31
N THR A 118 3.82 -49.82 16.46
CA THR A 118 4.28 -50.95 17.28
C THR A 118 3.13 -51.83 17.76
N SER A 119 3.06 -53.05 17.22
CA SER A 119 2.00 -54.04 17.53
C SER A 119 0.59 -53.54 17.33
N ASN A 120 0.37 -52.51 16.47
CA ASN A 120 -0.92 -51.93 16.19
C ASN A 120 -1.46 -52.40 14.83
N ALA A 121 -2.72 -52.83 14.83
CA ALA A 121 -3.43 -53.20 13.61
C ALA A 121 -4.41 -52.06 13.26
N PHE A 122 -4.05 -51.20 12.31
CA PHE A 122 -4.87 -50.07 11.90
C PHE A 122 -6.20 -50.52 11.26
N THR A 123 -7.26 -49.82 11.57
CA THR A 123 -8.58 -50.15 11.08
C THR A 123 -8.72 -49.84 9.59
N ASN A 124 -9.02 -50.85 8.80
CA ASN A 124 -9.36 -50.68 7.40
C ASN A 124 -10.78 -50.10 7.26
N VAL A 125 -10.92 -48.88 6.78
CA VAL A 125 -12.20 -48.26 6.48
C VAL A 125 -12.44 -48.27 4.97
N ALA A 126 -13.72 -48.33 4.56
CA ALA A 126 -14.06 -48.19 3.15
C ALA A 126 -13.58 -46.87 2.61
N SER A 127 -13.17 -46.82 1.32
CA SER A 127 -12.73 -45.57 0.68
C SER A 127 -13.79 -44.51 0.84
N PHE A 128 -13.37 -43.34 1.20
CA PHE A 128 -14.27 -42.16 1.42
C PHE A 128 -13.65 -40.92 0.80
N TYR A 129 -14.46 -39.88 0.70
CA TYR A 129 -13.99 -38.56 0.26
C TYR A 129 -14.41 -37.48 1.25
N ILE A 130 -13.64 -36.41 1.27
CA ILE A 130 -13.90 -35.21 2.05
C ILE A 130 -14.01 -34.06 1.05
N ALA A 131 -15.22 -33.52 0.89
CA ALA A 131 -15.42 -32.30 0.13
C ALA A 131 -15.07 -31.09 1.01
N LEU A 132 -14.17 -30.25 0.54
CA LEU A 132 -13.89 -29.01 1.23
C LEU A 132 -15.03 -28.02 1.06
N SER A 133 -15.37 -27.29 2.09
CA SER A 133 -16.49 -26.35 2.11
C SER A 133 -16.23 -25.18 3.08
N GLY A 134 -17.07 -24.15 2.99
CA GLY A 134 -16.98 -23.00 3.88
C GLY A 134 -15.87 -21.98 3.51
N GLY A 135 -15.20 -22.19 2.37
CA GLY A 135 -14.32 -21.19 1.82
C GLY A 135 -15.10 -19.96 1.37
N ILE A 136 -14.68 -18.78 1.81
CA ILE A 136 -15.29 -17.49 1.47
C ILE A 136 -14.19 -16.59 0.95
N ASP A 137 -14.48 -15.88 -0.14
CA ASP A 137 -13.62 -14.80 -0.62
C ASP A 137 -14.05 -13.51 0.05
N ASP A 138 -13.22 -12.99 0.92
CA ASP A 138 -13.39 -11.67 1.50
C ASP A 138 -12.50 -10.68 0.75
N ASN A 139 -13.02 -10.14 -0.35
CA ASN A 139 -12.37 -9.13 -1.16
C ASN A 139 -12.77 -7.70 -0.75
N VAL A 140 -13.61 -7.56 0.28
CA VAL A 140 -14.10 -6.27 0.76
C VAL A 140 -13.39 -5.92 2.06
N LEU A 141 -12.33 -5.15 1.94
CA LEU A 141 -11.64 -4.61 3.11
C LEU A 141 -12.49 -3.57 3.80
N THR A 142 -12.74 -3.76 5.08
CA THR A 142 -13.33 -2.73 5.94
C THR A 142 -12.33 -1.63 6.27
N VAL A 143 -12.82 -0.46 6.66
CA VAL A 143 -11.95 0.64 7.14
C VAL A 143 -11.15 0.19 8.36
N GLY A 144 -11.74 -0.60 9.28
CA GLY A 144 -11.06 -1.10 10.47
C GLY A 144 -9.84 -1.97 10.13
N GLU A 145 -9.99 -2.91 9.21
CA GLU A 145 -8.88 -3.76 8.74
C GLU A 145 -7.81 -2.95 8.04
N THR A 146 -8.21 -2.01 7.17
CA THR A 146 -7.27 -1.12 6.47
C THR A 146 -6.49 -0.25 7.45
N THR A 147 -7.15 0.35 8.45
CA THR A 147 -6.47 1.18 9.46
C THR A 147 -5.56 0.36 10.36
N THR A 148 -5.94 -0.88 10.69
CA THR A 148 -5.07 -1.81 11.43
C THR A 148 -3.81 -2.15 10.65
N ALA A 149 -3.93 -2.42 9.35
CA ALA A 149 -2.77 -2.64 8.48
C ALA A 149 -1.89 -1.39 8.36
N LEU A 150 -2.49 -0.21 8.22
CA LEU A 150 -1.76 1.06 8.15
C LEU A 150 -1.07 1.43 9.47
N ALA A 151 -1.54 0.94 10.62
CA ALA A 151 -0.91 1.17 11.92
C ALA A 151 0.51 0.61 12.02
N TYR A 152 0.86 -0.42 11.24
CA TYR A 152 2.24 -0.92 11.16
C TYR A 152 3.22 0.10 10.61
N PHE A 153 2.75 1.12 9.90
CA PHE A 153 3.57 2.22 9.40
C PHE A 153 3.65 3.41 10.36
N ALA A 154 3.17 3.28 11.61
CA ALA A 154 3.15 4.39 12.57
C ALA A 154 4.55 4.79 13.06
N ASP A 155 5.46 3.85 13.16
CA ASP A 155 6.81 4.09 13.64
C ASP A 155 7.73 4.58 12.51
N ALA A 156 8.22 5.82 12.67
CA ALA A 156 9.14 6.46 11.71
C ALA A 156 10.58 5.98 11.86
N GLU A 157 10.94 5.29 12.95
CA GLU A 157 12.29 4.80 13.16
C GLU A 157 12.53 3.46 12.46
N THR A 158 11.51 2.60 12.43
CA THR A 158 11.60 1.27 11.82
C THR A 158 11.27 1.28 10.33
N MET A 159 10.39 2.18 9.88
CA MET A 159 9.94 2.24 8.49
C MET A 159 10.14 3.64 7.90
N ASP A 160 11.04 3.74 6.94
CA ASP A 160 11.26 4.96 6.18
C ASP A 160 10.26 5.08 5.02
N MET A 161 9.41 6.11 5.06
CA MET A 161 8.51 6.44 3.97
C MET A 161 8.34 7.95 3.82
N SER A 162 8.03 8.41 2.61
CA SER A 162 7.83 9.83 2.31
C SER A 162 6.42 10.15 1.81
N LEU A 163 5.74 9.18 1.21
CA LEU A 163 4.42 9.33 0.62
C LEU A 163 3.54 8.15 1.03
N MET A 164 2.33 8.44 1.49
CA MET A 164 1.28 7.46 1.76
C MET A 164 0.05 7.82 0.91
N PHE A 165 -0.62 6.85 0.33
CA PHE A 165 -1.80 7.11 -0.49
C PHE A 165 -2.94 6.16 -0.17
N GLN A 166 -4.15 6.66 -0.34
CA GLN A 166 -5.37 5.88 -0.21
C GLN A 166 -5.51 4.91 -1.38
N SER A 167 -5.75 3.63 -1.09
CA SER A 167 -5.86 2.59 -2.12
C SER A 167 -7.30 2.23 -2.50
N ASN A 168 -8.27 2.42 -1.60
CA ASN A 168 -9.64 1.98 -1.78
C ASN A 168 -10.60 3.17 -1.96
N SER A 169 -11.19 3.29 -3.16
CA SER A 169 -12.20 4.31 -3.48
C SER A 169 -13.64 3.75 -3.53
N SER A 170 -13.84 2.46 -3.24
CA SER A 170 -15.17 1.80 -3.27
C SER A 170 -15.90 1.90 -1.93
N LEU A 171 -15.35 2.57 -0.95
CA LEU A 171 -15.92 2.79 0.38
C LEU A 171 -17.15 3.70 0.31
N SER A 172 -18.01 3.62 1.34
CA SER A 172 -19.05 4.63 1.57
C SER A 172 -18.41 6.02 1.81
N ALA A 173 -19.17 7.10 1.63
CA ALA A 173 -18.68 8.47 1.87
C ALA A 173 -18.08 8.63 3.30
N THR A 174 -18.77 8.09 4.31
CA THR A 174 -18.33 8.14 5.70
C THR A 174 -17.03 7.36 5.93
N ASP A 175 -16.96 6.14 5.41
CA ASP A 175 -15.78 5.28 5.55
C ASP A 175 -14.58 5.86 4.80
N ASN A 176 -14.81 6.43 3.62
CA ASN A 176 -13.79 7.11 2.84
C ASN A 176 -13.19 8.31 3.60
N ILE A 177 -14.04 9.16 4.22
CA ILE A 177 -13.61 10.28 5.07
C ILE A 177 -12.82 9.76 6.27
N THR A 178 -13.28 8.68 6.92
CA THR A 178 -12.59 8.07 8.06
C THR A 178 -11.19 7.59 7.69
N LEU A 179 -11.06 6.87 6.58
CA LEU A 179 -9.76 6.41 6.07
C LEU A 179 -8.85 7.58 5.65
N SER A 180 -9.41 8.59 4.97
CA SER A 180 -8.66 9.78 4.58
C SER A 180 -8.10 10.53 5.79
N ASN A 181 -8.92 10.68 6.83
CA ASN A 181 -8.51 11.32 8.08
C ASN A 181 -7.46 10.50 8.83
N TYR A 182 -7.58 9.16 8.83
CA TYR A 182 -6.59 8.29 9.44
C TYR A 182 -5.22 8.41 8.75
N ILE A 183 -5.17 8.33 7.42
CA ILE A 183 -3.93 8.47 6.63
C ILE A 183 -3.26 9.81 6.89
N THR A 184 -4.02 10.91 6.84
CA THR A 184 -3.46 12.24 7.05
C THR A 184 -3.04 12.50 8.48
N ALA A 185 -3.74 11.93 9.48
CA ALA A 185 -3.36 11.98 10.89
C ALA A 185 -2.09 11.18 11.17
N LEU A 186 -1.97 10.00 10.56
CA LEU A 186 -0.76 9.17 10.65
C LEU A 186 0.46 9.91 10.10
N CYS A 187 0.34 10.53 8.92
CA CYS A 187 1.41 11.35 8.33
C CYS A 187 1.74 12.58 9.21
N ALA A 188 0.74 13.21 9.81
CA ALA A 188 0.94 14.35 10.72
C ALA A 188 1.62 13.95 12.04
N ALA A 189 1.35 12.75 12.55
CA ALA A 189 2.02 12.21 13.74
C ALA A 189 3.49 11.86 13.44
N ARG A 190 3.75 11.22 12.30
CA ARG A 190 5.10 10.87 11.84
C ARG A 190 5.96 12.08 11.49
N LYS A 191 5.39 13.09 10.84
CA LYS A 191 6.05 14.32 10.33
C LYS A 191 7.04 14.12 9.18
N ASP A 192 7.29 12.90 8.73
CA ASP A 192 8.23 12.54 7.66
C ASP A 192 7.56 12.17 6.33
N ALA A 193 6.23 12.11 6.31
CA ALA A 193 5.45 11.69 5.15
C ALA A 193 4.28 12.63 4.85
N VAL A 194 3.75 12.56 3.61
CA VAL A 194 2.51 13.24 3.18
C VAL A 194 1.50 12.20 2.72
N GLY A 195 0.24 12.35 3.18
CA GLY A 195 -0.89 11.51 2.81
C GLY A 195 -1.64 12.03 1.60
N PHE A 196 -1.85 11.19 0.59
CA PHE A 196 -2.62 11.49 -0.62
C PHE A 196 -3.97 10.82 -0.53
N VAL A 197 -5.04 11.59 -0.67
CA VAL A 197 -6.42 11.12 -0.48
C VAL A 197 -7.32 11.61 -1.60
N SER A 198 -8.32 10.78 -1.93
CA SER A 198 -9.32 11.08 -2.96
C SER A 198 -10.73 10.93 -2.37
N PRO A 199 -11.73 11.69 -2.85
CA PRO A 199 -13.11 11.42 -2.55
C PRO A 199 -13.50 10.01 -3.02
N GLU A 200 -14.58 9.46 -2.45
CA GLU A 200 -15.09 8.16 -2.81
C GLU A 200 -15.52 8.10 -4.29
N ARG A 201 -15.46 6.90 -4.85
CA ARG A 201 -15.78 6.67 -6.26
C ARG A 201 -17.21 7.13 -6.62
N ALA A 202 -18.16 6.93 -5.72
CA ALA A 202 -19.55 7.31 -5.93
C ALA A 202 -19.77 8.83 -6.04
N ALA A 203 -18.85 9.63 -5.48
CA ALA A 203 -18.91 11.10 -5.60
C ALA A 203 -18.71 11.61 -7.04
N THR A 204 -18.02 10.84 -7.90
CA THR A 204 -17.60 11.32 -9.22
C THR A 204 -18.04 10.45 -10.39
N VAL A 205 -18.22 9.14 -10.17
CA VAL A 205 -18.53 8.19 -11.26
C VAL A 205 -20.03 8.07 -11.50
N ASN A 206 -20.45 8.23 -12.76
CA ASN A 206 -21.84 8.17 -13.22
C ASN A 206 -22.77 9.21 -12.59
N VAL A 207 -22.23 10.38 -12.25
CA VAL A 207 -22.99 11.52 -11.71
C VAL A 207 -22.80 12.77 -12.62
N THR A 208 -23.69 13.74 -12.48
CA THR A 208 -23.56 15.02 -13.21
C THR A 208 -22.41 15.84 -12.62
N ALA A 209 -21.84 16.77 -13.41
CA ALA A 209 -20.77 17.63 -12.95
C ALA A 209 -21.13 18.44 -11.69
N ALA A 210 -22.37 18.98 -11.63
CA ALA A 210 -22.86 19.70 -10.46
C ALA A 210 -22.98 18.81 -9.21
N ALA A 211 -23.44 17.57 -9.39
CA ALA A 211 -23.52 16.59 -8.29
C ALA A 211 -22.13 16.19 -7.81
N ALA A 212 -21.16 15.97 -8.73
CA ALA A 212 -19.78 15.67 -8.39
C ALA A 212 -19.14 16.81 -7.59
N LEU A 213 -19.29 18.06 -8.04
CA LEU A 213 -18.78 19.23 -7.31
C LEU A 213 -19.34 19.31 -5.89
N THR A 214 -20.65 19.10 -5.73
CA THR A 214 -21.33 19.11 -4.43
C THR A 214 -20.82 17.99 -3.52
N ALA A 215 -20.70 16.77 -4.04
CA ALA A 215 -20.23 15.61 -3.28
C ALA A 215 -18.76 15.76 -2.85
N ILE A 216 -17.89 16.24 -3.73
CA ILE A 216 -16.49 16.53 -3.40
C ILE A 216 -16.39 17.61 -2.32
N ALA A 217 -17.21 18.66 -2.39
CA ALA A 217 -17.25 19.71 -1.38
C ALA A 217 -17.72 19.19 -0.01
N ALA A 218 -18.73 18.31 0.00
CA ALA A 218 -19.22 17.64 1.20
C ALA A 218 -18.13 16.74 1.81
N TRP A 219 -17.48 15.91 0.99
CA TRP A 219 -16.33 15.09 1.40
C TRP A 219 -15.23 15.96 2.00
N ARG A 220 -14.88 17.06 1.34
CA ARG A 220 -13.83 17.98 1.83
C ARG A 220 -14.17 18.60 3.19
N THR A 221 -15.44 18.84 3.47
CA THR A 221 -15.88 19.35 4.77
C THR A 221 -15.63 18.34 5.89
N GLY A 222 -15.75 17.04 5.62
CA GLY A 222 -15.45 15.97 6.56
C GLY A 222 -13.95 15.66 6.69
N ALA A 223 -13.13 16.07 5.71
CA ALA A 223 -11.69 15.83 5.73
C ALA A 223 -10.97 16.82 6.66
N THR A 224 -10.12 16.30 7.54
CA THR A 224 -9.36 17.08 8.54
C THR A 224 -8.39 18.07 7.87
N SER A 225 -8.37 19.32 8.38
CA SER A 225 -7.41 20.33 7.94
C SER A 225 -6.01 20.04 8.44
N THR A 226 -5.10 19.72 7.53
CA THR A 226 -3.69 19.44 7.82
C THR A 226 -2.79 19.76 6.63
N SER A 227 -1.57 20.19 6.89
CA SER A 227 -0.56 20.39 5.84
C SER A 227 0.12 19.08 5.41
N TYR A 228 -0.11 17.99 6.13
CA TYR A 228 0.41 16.65 5.80
C TYR A 228 -0.53 15.84 4.91
N GLY A 229 -1.60 16.44 4.40
CA GLY A 229 -2.56 15.83 3.48
C GLY A 229 -2.62 16.55 2.15
N PHE A 230 -2.84 15.80 1.07
CA PHE A 230 -3.05 16.27 -0.29
C PHE A 230 -4.29 15.60 -0.86
N ALA A 231 -5.25 16.38 -1.35
CA ALA A 231 -6.50 15.89 -1.92
C ALA A 231 -6.60 16.19 -3.40
N ASP A 232 -7.07 15.23 -4.17
CA ASP A 232 -7.41 15.38 -5.59
C ASP A 232 -8.93 15.41 -5.84
N SER A 233 -9.34 15.55 -7.10
CA SER A 233 -10.74 15.70 -7.49
C SER A 233 -11.46 14.41 -7.89
N GLY A 234 -10.87 13.22 -7.67
CA GLY A 234 -11.65 12.00 -7.79
C GLY A 234 -11.07 10.84 -8.59
N SER A 235 -11.87 10.23 -9.47
CA SER A 235 -11.60 8.92 -10.06
C SER A 235 -11.10 8.99 -11.50
N LEU A 236 -10.18 8.11 -11.83
CA LEU A 236 -9.54 7.91 -13.14
C LEU A 236 -10.04 6.61 -13.77
N TYR A 237 -10.30 6.62 -15.07
CA TYR A 237 -10.63 5.42 -15.84
C TYR A 237 -9.37 4.92 -16.54
N VAL A 238 -8.92 3.75 -16.15
CA VAL A 238 -7.67 3.15 -16.60
C VAL A 238 -7.88 1.76 -17.15
N TYR A 239 -7.00 1.34 -18.04
CA TYR A 239 -6.99 -0.02 -18.58
C TYR A 239 -6.20 -0.95 -17.66
N ASP A 240 -6.85 -1.99 -17.16
CA ASP A 240 -6.23 -3.11 -16.44
C ASP A 240 -5.80 -4.18 -17.43
N LYS A 241 -4.52 -4.17 -17.79
CA LYS A 241 -3.95 -5.07 -18.80
C LYS A 241 -3.91 -6.55 -18.38
N TYR A 242 -4.03 -6.84 -17.08
CA TYR A 242 -3.97 -8.21 -16.58
C TYR A 242 -5.32 -8.92 -16.70
N ASN A 243 -6.40 -8.17 -16.55
CA ASN A 243 -7.76 -8.69 -16.64
C ASN A 243 -8.47 -8.29 -17.96
N ASP A 244 -7.80 -7.55 -18.85
CA ASP A 244 -8.35 -7.04 -20.11
C ASP A 244 -9.66 -6.25 -19.93
N VAL A 245 -9.72 -5.42 -18.89
CA VAL A 245 -10.89 -4.61 -18.58
C VAL A 245 -10.51 -3.18 -18.20
N TYR A 246 -11.43 -2.26 -18.40
CA TYR A 246 -11.29 -0.89 -17.91
C TYR A 246 -11.89 -0.75 -16.51
N ARG A 247 -11.16 -0.09 -15.61
CA ARG A 247 -11.59 0.12 -14.22
C ARG A 247 -11.52 1.57 -13.80
N TRP A 248 -12.43 1.96 -12.91
CA TRP A 248 -12.31 3.20 -12.17
C TRP A 248 -11.42 2.99 -10.95
N ILE A 249 -10.38 3.80 -10.83
CA ILE A 249 -9.49 3.83 -9.67
C ILE A 249 -9.46 5.23 -9.04
N CYS A 250 -9.10 5.33 -7.76
CA CYS A 250 -8.87 6.62 -7.13
C CYS A 250 -7.59 7.28 -7.66
N ALA A 251 -7.56 8.59 -7.70
CA ALA A 251 -6.43 9.34 -8.22
C ALA A 251 -5.26 9.49 -7.23
N ALA A 252 -5.47 9.20 -5.94
CA ALA A 252 -4.47 9.37 -4.88
C ALA A 252 -3.14 8.69 -5.19
N GLY A 253 -3.16 7.45 -5.71
CA GLY A 253 -1.94 6.74 -6.12
C GLY A 253 -1.22 7.42 -7.29
N SER A 254 -1.97 7.97 -8.25
CA SER A 254 -1.39 8.70 -9.40
C SER A 254 -0.80 10.04 -8.97
N THR A 255 -1.46 10.78 -8.08
CA THR A 255 -0.95 12.06 -7.56
C THR A 255 0.27 11.87 -6.65
N ALA A 256 0.30 10.81 -5.85
CA ALA A 256 1.51 10.39 -5.13
C ALA A 256 2.64 10.02 -6.10
N GLY A 257 2.35 9.27 -7.16
CA GLY A 257 3.31 8.92 -8.20
C GLY A 257 3.87 10.13 -8.95
N LEU A 258 3.05 11.14 -9.28
CA LEU A 258 3.53 12.40 -9.83
C LEU A 258 4.46 13.14 -8.87
N THR A 259 4.17 13.07 -7.59
CA THR A 259 5.01 13.68 -6.55
C THR A 259 6.35 12.97 -6.43
N ALA A 260 6.36 11.64 -6.47
CA ALA A 260 7.60 10.85 -6.52
C ALA A 260 8.40 11.10 -7.81
N ASN A 261 7.72 11.23 -8.95
CA ASN A 261 8.38 11.58 -10.20
C ASN A 261 8.99 12.99 -10.16
N ALA A 262 8.36 13.94 -9.44
CA ALA A 262 8.94 15.27 -9.27
C ALA A 262 10.28 15.22 -8.51
N ASP A 263 10.42 14.30 -7.54
CA ASP A 263 11.70 14.08 -6.82
C ASP A 263 12.79 13.55 -7.75
N LEU A 264 12.40 12.69 -8.69
CA LEU A 264 13.34 12.07 -9.63
C LEU A 264 13.84 13.04 -10.70
N VAL A 265 12.94 13.89 -11.24
CA VAL A 265 13.26 14.80 -12.37
C VAL A 265 13.70 16.20 -11.93
N ALA A 266 13.45 16.56 -10.69
CA ALA A 266 13.81 17.85 -10.11
C ALA A 266 14.23 17.67 -8.64
N ASP A 267 13.38 18.08 -7.71
CA ASP A 267 13.58 17.91 -6.26
C ASP A 267 12.25 17.91 -5.52
N ALA A 268 12.24 17.46 -4.26
CA ALA A 268 11.06 17.35 -3.43
C ALA A 268 10.32 18.69 -3.19
N TRP A 269 10.99 19.81 -3.34
CA TRP A 269 10.43 21.16 -3.19
C TRP A 269 9.88 21.75 -4.49
N PHE A 270 9.86 21.01 -5.58
CA PHE A 270 9.15 21.42 -6.78
C PHE A 270 7.69 20.96 -6.74
N SER A 271 6.80 21.81 -7.26
CA SER A 271 5.39 21.45 -7.38
C SER A 271 5.20 20.27 -8.34
N PRO A 272 4.46 19.21 -7.97
CA PRO A 272 4.14 18.09 -8.87
C PRO A 272 3.08 18.45 -9.90
N ALA A 273 2.45 19.64 -9.81
CA ALA A 273 1.38 20.08 -10.67
C ALA A 273 1.87 20.78 -11.94
N GLY A 274 0.95 21.00 -12.87
CA GLY A 274 1.17 21.76 -14.09
C GLY A 274 1.60 20.92 -15.29
N PHE A 275 1.71 21.57 -16.44
CA PHE A 275 1.94 20.90 -17.73
C PHE A 275 3.32 20.22 -17.85
N THR A 276 4.28 20.64 -17.06
CA THR A 276 5.65 20.09 -17.11
C THR A 276 5.79 18.78 -16.34
N ARG A 277 5.18 18.67 -15.16
CA ARG A 277 5.36 17.54 -14.22
C ARG A 277 4.05 16.85 -13.84
N GLY A 278 2.90 17.52 -14.01
CA GLY A 278 1.59 17.04 -13.57
C GLY A 278 0.83 16.17 -14.57
N ASN A 279 1.44 15.71 -15.63
CA ASN A 279 0.77 14.86 -16.63
C ASN A 279 0.53 13.45 -16.07
N VAL A 280 -0.75 13.09 -15.89
CA VAL A 280 -1.18 11.77 -15.39
C VAL A 280 -1.21 10.78 -16.55
N ARG A 281 -0.39 9.74 -16.46
CA ARG A 281 -0.24 8.73 -17.53
C ARG A 281 -1.28 7.62 -17.41
N ASN A 282 -1.53 6.93 -18.51
CA ASN A 282 -2.41 5.75 -18.61
C ASN A 282 -3.88 6.03 -18.22
N VAL A 283 -4.34 7.26 -18.36
CA VAL A 283 -5.72 7.65 -18.10
C VAL A 283 -6.47 7.77 -19.43
N THR A 284 -7.54 6.99 -19.57
CA THR A 284 -8.41 7.03 -20.76
C THR A 284 -9.40 8.20 -20.66
N LYS A 285 -9.99 8.40 -19.50
CA LYS A 285 -10.90 9.52 -19.19
C LYS A 285 -11.00 9.78 -17.69
N LEU A 286 -11.44 10.99 -17.35
CA LEU A 286 -11.81 11.36 -15.97
C LEU A 286 -13.29 11.00 -15.72
N ALA A 287 -13.61 10.65 -14.47
CA ALA A 287 -15.00 10.55 -14.03
C ALA A 287 -15.70 11.91 -14.05
N TYR A 288 -14.99 12.94 -13.63
CA TYR A 288 -15.40 14.33 -13.60
C TYR A 288 -14.27 15.20 -14.13
N ASN A 289 -14.54 15.95 -15.21
CA ASN A 289 -13.60 16.92 -15.78
C ASN A 289 -14.09 18.34 -15.44
N PRO A 290 -13.52 19.01 -14.42
CA PRO A 290 -14.02 20.30 -13.94
C PRO A 290 -13.77 21.42 -14.96
N ASN A 291 -14.79 22.24 -15.20
CA ASN A 291 -14.67 23.49 -15.95
C ASN A 291 -13.91 24.56 -15.13
N GLN A 292 -13.71 25.75 -15.68
CA GLN A 292 -12.93 26.81 -15.00
C GLN A 292 -13.56 27.23 -13.66
N ALA A 293 -14.87 27.44 -13.62
CA ALA A 293 -15.57 27.84 -12.39
C ALA A 293 -15.51 26.73 -11.33
N ASP A 294 -15.66 25.46 -11.75
CA ASP A 294 -15.56 24.30 -10.85
C ASP A 294 -14.13 24.17 -10.30
N ARG A 295 -13.10 24.36 -11.14
CA ARG A 295 -11.69 24.35 -10.68
C ARG A 295 -11.44 25.42 -9.63
N ASP A 296 -11.94 26.62 -9.84
CA ASP A 296 -11.79 27.73 -8.90
C ASP A 296 -12.49 27.43 -7.57
N ALA A 297 -13.67 26.81 -7.61
CA ALA A 297 -14.41 26.38 -6.43
C ALA A 297 -13.65 25.27 -5.65
N LEU A 298 -13.21 24.22 -6.33
CA LEU A 298 -12.44 23.12 -5.74
C LEU A 298 -11.12 23.63 -5.15
N TYR A 299 -10.40 24.47 -5.90
CA TYR A 299 -9.10 24.97 -5.45
C TYR A 299 -9.20 25.89 -4.24
N LYS A 300 -10.30 26.65 -4.09
CA LYS A 300 -10.57 27.46 -2.88
C LYS A 300 -10.65 26.59 -1.63
N THR A 301 -11.24 25.40 -1.72
CA THR A 301 -11.42 24.50 -0.58
C THR A 301 -10.18 23.65 -0.29
N GLY A 302 -9.14 23.69 -1.14
CA GLY A 302 -7.92 22.90 -0.99
C GLY A 302 -7.97 21.53 -1.65
N VAL A 303 -8.93 21.29 -2.55
CA VAL A 303 -8.97 20.14 -3.45
C VAL A 303 -8.24 20.50 -4.75
N ASN A 304 -7.31 19.65 -5.16
CA ASN A 304 -6.50 19.90 -6.36
C ASN A 304 -7.17 19.25 -7.58
N PRO A 305 -7.67 20.03 -8.54
CA PRO A 305 -8.37 19.48 -9.69
C PRO A 305 -7.41 18.71 -10.61
N ILE A 306 -7.88 17.56 -11.09
CA ILE A 306 -7.29 16.85 -12.23
C ILE A 306 -8.16 17.18 -13.44
N VAL A 307 -7.53 17.62 -14.53
CA VAL A 307 -8.23 18.19 -15.69
C VAL A 307 -7.66 17.61 -16.97
N THR A 308 -8.54 17.25 -17.89
CA THR A 308 -8.12 16.90 -19.25
C THR A 308 -8.23 18.13 -20.14
N PHE A 309 -7.08 18.58 -20.64
CA PHE A 309 -6.99 19.69 -21.58
C PHE A 309 -6.82 19.19 -23.01
N PRO A 310 -7.52 19.75 -23.99
CA PRO A 310 -7.27 19.46 -25.41
C PRO A 310 -5.80 19.70 -25.78
N GLY A 311 -5.15 18.69 -26.34
CA GLY A 311 -3.74 18.78 -26.76
C GLY A 311 -2.68 18.62 -25.67
N ALA A 312 -3.05 18.70 -24.39
CA ALA A 312 -2.11 18.56 -23.27
C ALA A 312 -2.34 17.29 -22.41
N GLY A 313 -3.47 16.58 -22.67
CA GLY A 313 -3.81 15.37 -21.92
C GLY A 313 -4.37 15.65 -20.52
N THR A 314 -4.31 14.66 -19.65
CA THR A 314 -4.81 14.74 -18.28
C THR A 314 -3.72 15.24 -17.34
N VAL A 315 -3.98 16.34 -16.64
CA VAL A 315 -2.98 17.06 -15.85
C VAL A 315 -3.50 17.33 -14.43
N LEU A 316 -2.65 17.14 -13.44
CA LEU A 316 -2.87 17.64 -12.08
C LEU A 316 -2.69 19.16 -12.09
N PHE A 317 -3.76 19.91 -11.77
CA PHE A 317 -3.80 21.36 -11.91
C PHE A 317 -4.01 22.06 -10.55
N GLY A 318 -3.25 21.65 -9.54
CA GLY A 318 -3.25 22.24 -8.21
C GLY A 318 -2.17 21.64 -7.32
N ASP A 319 -1.71 22.41 -6.34
CA ASP A 319 -0.61 22.05 -5.43
C ASP A 319 -0.86 22.42 -3.96
N LYS A 320 -2.14 22.57 -3.58
CA LYS A 320 -2.55 22.88 -2.20
C LYS A 320 -2.52 21.63 -1.32
N THR A 321 -2.12 21.83 -0.07
CA THR A 321 -2.37 20.88 1.01
C THR A 321 -3.81 21.00 1.53
N LEU A 322 -4.24 20.06 2.39
CA LEU A 322 -5.54 20.12 3.07
C LEU A 322 -5.63 21.22 4.12
N GLN A 323 -4.60 22.05 4.29
CA GLN A 323 -4.60 23.11 5.28
C GLN A 323 -5.59 24.23 4.91
N ALA A 324 -6.59 24.44 5.76
CA ALA A 324 -7.62 25.44 5.55
C ALA A 324 -7.14 26.87 5.87
N LYS A 325 -6.30 27.02 6.90
CA LYS A 325 -5.75 28.33 7.29
C LYS A 325 -4.58 28.70 6.38
N PRO A 326 -4.54 29.93 5.83
CA PRO A 326 -3.41 30.41 5.05
C PRO A 326 -2.11 30.35 5.88
N SER A 327 -1.10 29.69 5.36
CA SER A 327 0.24 29.62 5.96
C SER A 327 1.29 29.31 4.90
N ALA A 328 2.55 29.28 5.28
CA ALA A 328 3.61 28.82 4.38
C ALA A 328 3.42 27.35 3.94
N PHE A 329 2.73 26.54 4.74
CA PHE A 329 2.50 25.11 4.53
C PHE A 329 1.18 24.79 3.79
N ASP A 330 0.50 25.78 3.23
CA ASP A 330 -0.69 25.58 2.41
C ASP A 330 -0.38 25.03 1.00
N ARG A 331 0.92 24.88 0.69
CA ARG A 331 1.43 24.30 -0.55
C ARG A 331 2.24 23.04 -0.28
N ILE A 332 2.03 22.02 -1.11
CA ILE A 332 2.71 20.73 -0.95
C ILE A 332 4.24 20.85 -1.14
N ASN A 333 4.68 21.70 -2.05
CA ASN A 333 6.10 21.90 -2.30
C ASN A 333 6.82 22.43 -1.05
N VAL A 334 6.22 23.38 -0.32
CA VAL A 334 6.80 23.90 0.93
C VAL A 334 6.75 22.86 2.04
N ARG A 335 5.63 22.13 2.18
CA ARG A 335 5.56 21.05 3.20
C ARG A 335 6.61 19.99 2.95
N ARG A 336 6.79 19.56 1.72
CA ARG A 336 7.80 18.55 1.38
C ARG A 336 9.24 19.06 1.53
N LEU A 337 9.49 20.34 1.19
CA LEU A 337 10.76 20.98 1.50
C LEU A 337 11.11 20.83 2.99
N PHE A 338 10.17 21.20 3.87
CA PHE A 338 10.42 21.14 5.31
C PHE A 338 10.60 19.71 5.80
N ILE A 339 9.84 18.74 5.29
CA ILE A 339 10.03 17.31 5.62
C ILE A 339 11.47 16.87 5.29
N VAL A 340 11.97 17.21 4.10
CA VAL A 340 13.34 16.87 3.69
C VAL A 340 14.38 17.56 4.56
N LEU A 341 14.19 18.86 4.85
CA LEU A 341 15.11 19.61 5.70
C LEU A 341 15.13 19.07 7.13
N GLU A 342 13.96 18.87 7.73
CA GLU A 342 13.81 18.33 9.10
C GLU A 342 14.42 16.95 9.22
N LYS A 343 14.17 16.05 8.25
CA LYS A 343 14.71 14.69 8.23
C LYS A 343 16.24 14.68 8.10
N ALA A 344 16.78 15.47 7.15
CA ALA A 344 18.23 15.54 6.94
C ALA A 344 18.94 16.12 8.16
N VAL A 345 18.46 17.24 8.70
CA VAL A 345 19.06 17.87 9.89
C VAL A 345 18.91 16.98 11.12
N SER A 346 17.75 16.35 11.33
CA SER A 346 17.52 15.42 12.46
C SER A 346 18.49 14.23 12.40
N THR A 347 18.67 13.65 11.21
CA THR A 347 19.62 12.53 11.04
C THR A 347 21.05 12.97 11.32
N ALA A 348 21.44 14.13 10.81
CA ALA A 348 22.78 14.67 11.02
C ALA A 348 23.02 15.07 12.50
N SER A 349 22.00 15.59 13.18
CA SER A 349 22.09 16.00 14.59
C SER A 349 22.29 14.83 15.56
N LYS A 350 21.95 13.58 15.14
CA LYS A 350 22.20 12.38 15.97
C LYS A 350 23.69 12.20 16.31
N ALA A 351 24.59 12.67 15.45
CA ALA A 351 26.02 12.63 15.71
C ALA A 351 26.47 13.57 16.84
N SER A 352 25.66 14.58 17.20
CA SER A 352 25.94 15.50 18.30
C SER A 352 25.33 15.07 19.63
N LEU A 353 24.61 13.94 19.68
CA LEU A 353 24.07 13.39 20.93
C LEU A 353 25.21 12.89 21.81
N PHE A 354 25.10 13.18 23.12
CA PHE A 354 26.07 12.84 24.16
C PHE A 354 27.40 13.64 24.10
N GLU A 355 27.54 14.59 23.15
CA GLU A 355 28.67 15.54 23.14
C GLU A 355 28.39 16.70 24.09
N PHE A 356 29.46 17.44 24.45
CA PHE A 356 29.34 18.60 25.33
C PHE A 356 28.67 19.78 24.60
N ASN A 357 27.77 20.49 25.30
CA ASN A 357 27.19 21.72 24.77
C ASN A 357 28.13 22.91 24.97
N ASP A 358 29.20 22.94 24.21
CA ASP A 358 30.20 24.00 24.19
C ASP A 358 30.19 24.79 22.86
N GLU A 359 31.00 25.81 22.77
CA GLU A 359 31.09 26.64 21.56
C GLU A 359 31.61 25.85 20.35
N PHE A 360 32.51 24.89 20.59
CA PHE A 360 33.07 24.04 19.55
C PHE A 360 31.99 23.15 18.90
N THR A 361 31.20 22.43 19.70
CA THR A 361 30.14 21.56 19.21
C THR A 361 29.06 22.38 18.50
N ARG A 362 28.69 23.56 19.01
CA ARG A 362 27.73 24.47 18.34
C ARG A 362 28.24 24.97 16.99
N ALA A 363 29.56 25.32 16.91
CA ALA A 363 30.17 25.71 15.65
C ALA A 363 30.25 24.54 14.66
N GLN A 364 30.58 23.33 15.13
CA GLN A 364 30.57 22.12 14.30
C GLN A 364 29.19 21.83 13.72
N PHE A 365 28.16 21.94 14.52
CA PHE A 365 26.76 21.78 14.05
C PHE A 365 26.41 22.83 12.97
N ARG A 366 26.70 24.11 13.19
CA ARG A 366 26.47 25.15 12.16
C ARG A 366 27.21 24.83 10.86
N ASN A 367 28.50 24.46 10.97
CA ASN A 367 29.34 24.13 9.81
C ASN A 367 28.85 22.90 9.04
N MET A 368 28.07 22.01 9.67
CA MET A 368 27.44 20.87 9.04
C MET A 368 26.13 21.27 8.34
N VAL A 369 25.30 22.10 8.98
CA VAL A 369 23.94 22.45 8.48
C VAL A 369 23.99 23.55 7.41
N GLU A 370 24.84 24.58 7.56
CA GLU A 370 24.85 25.71 6.64
C GLU A 370 25.19 25.34 5.19
N PRO A 371 26.20 24.49 4.89
CA PRO A 371 26.49 24.07 3.53
C PRO A 371 25.33 23.33 2.88
N PHE A 372 24.63 22.48 3.63
CA PHE A 372 23.42 21.79 3.16
C PHE A 372 22.32 22.79 2.78
N LEU A 373 22.01 23.76 3.64
CA LEU A 373 21.01 24.78 3.34
C LEU A 373 21.44 25.69 2.17
N ARG A 374 22.73 25.92 2.01
CA ARG A 374 23.28 26.67 0.86
C ARG A 374 23.12 25.90 -0.45
N ASP A 375 23.28 24.57 -0.44
CA ASP A 375 23.00 23.70 -1.58
C ASP A 375 21.51 23.75 -1.95
N VAL A 376 20.61 23.60 -0.97
CA VAL A 376 19.15 23.70 -1.18
C VAL A 376 18.77 25.09 -1.73
N LYS A 377 19.44 26.17 -1.29
CA LYS A 377 19.28 27.52 -1.85
C LYS A 377 19.74 27.58 -3.31
N GLY A 378 20.90 27.01 -3.64
CA GLY A 378 21.41 26.88 -5.01
C GLY A 378 20.46 26.11 -5.93
N ARG A 379 19.81 25.08 -5.41
CA ARG A 379 18.80 24.26 -6.10
C ARG A 379 17.38 24.86 -6.05
N ARG A 380 17.23 26.15 -5.69
CA ARG A 380 15.97 26.90 -5.71
C ARG A 380 14.89 26.44 -4.71
N GLY A 381 15.25 25.68 -3.69
CA GLY A 381 14.30 25.25 -2.64
C GLY A 381 13.94 26.36 -1.67
N ILE A 382 14.93 27.19 -1.33
CA ILE A 382 14.79 28.31 -0.41
C ILE A 382 15.36 29.58 -1.02
N THR A 383 14.81 30.74 -0.65
CA THR A 383 15.31 32.05 -1.07
C THR A 383 16.38 32.56 -0.10
N ASP A 384 16.23 32.28 1.19
CA ASP A 384 17.17 32.66 2.22
C ASP A 384 17.07 31.79 3.47
N PHE A 385 18.13 31.75 4.28
CA PHE A 385 18.15 31.01 5.54
C PHE A 385 19.06 31.67 6.57
N LYS A 386 18.84 31.35 7.84
CA LYS A 386 19.71 31.72 8.96
C LYS A 386 19.72 30.59 9.97
N VAL A 387 20.91 30.20 10.42
CA VAL A 387 21.11 29.22 11.49
C VAL A 387 21.64 29.96 12.71
N VAL A 388 20.94 29.80 13.83
CA VAL A 388 21.37 30.33 15.14
C VAL A 388 21.59 29.15 16.06
N CYS A 389 22.82 28.93 16.45
CA CYS A 389 23.22 27.91 17.42
C CYS A 389 24.46 28.44 18.15
N ASP A 390 24.28 29.35 19.11
CA ASP A 390 25.31 30.04 19.84
C ASP A 390 24.90 30.26 21.30
N GLY A 391 25.58 31.10 22.03
CA GLY A 391 25.27 31.40 23.42
C GLY A 391 23.97 32.17 23.64
N THR A 392 23.33 32.72 22.59
CA THR A 392 22.06 33.45 22.69
C THR A 392 20.87 32.52 22.87
N ASN A 393 20.90 31.36 22.20
CA ASN A 393 19.87 30.32 22.31
C ASN A 393 20.31 29.09 23.13
N ASN A 394 21.59 29.00 23.54
CA ASN A 394 22.09 28.00 24.50
C ASN A 394 22.63 28.72 25.73
N THR A 395 21.72 29.28 26.53
CA THR A 395 22.03 29.94 27.80
C THR A 395 22.44 28.91 28.85
N GLY A 396 23.15 29.37 29.95
CA GLY A 396 23.52 28.49 31.05
C GLY A 396 22.35 27.64 31.59
N ALA A 397 21.14 28.23 31.72
CA ALA A 397 19.96 27.52 32.15
C ALA A 397 19.53 26.39 31.19
N ILE A 398 19.76 26.53 29.89
CA ILE A 398 19.47 25.50 28.89
C ILE A 398 20.54 24.41 28.94
N ILE A 399 21.80 24.78 29.10
CA ILE A 399 22.93 23.85 29.24
C ILE A 399 22.76 23.01 30.51
N ASP A 400 22.35 23.61 31.62
CA ASP A 400 22.11 22.93 32.89
C ASP A 400 20.94 21.91 32.83
N THR A 401 20.05 22.04 31.82
CA THR A 401 18.99 21.05 31.54
C THR A 401 19.40 19.98 30.52
N ASN A 402 20.69 19.88 30.17
CA ASN A 402 21.25 18.97 29.17
C ASN A 402 20.60 19.10 27.79
N LYS A 403 20.19 20.32 27.41
CA LYS A 403 19.56 20.61 26.13
C LYS A 403 20.54 21.35 25.20
N PHE A 404 20.47 20.98 23.92
CA PHE A 404 21.13 21.67 22.83
C PHE A 404 20.05 22.26 21.91
N VAL A 405 20.11 23.56 21.64
CA VAL A 405 19.11 24.29 20.85
C VAL A 405 19.75 24.90 19.62
N ALA A 406 19.16 24.62 18.47
CA ALA A 406 19.52 25.25 17.20
C ALA A 406 18.26 25.77 16.52
N ASP A 407 18.21 27.06 16.19
CA ASP A 407 17.11 27.70 15.47
C ASP A 407 17.47 27.86 14.00
N ILE A 408 16.68 27.24 13.12
CA ILE A 408 16.89 27.27 11.68
C ILE A 408 15.73 28.03 11.04
N TYR A 409 16.01 29.26 10.60
CA TYR A 409 15.05 30.11 9.90
C TYR A 409 15.19 29.91 8.40
N VAL A 410 14.08 29.59 7.74
CA VAL A 410 14.03 29.29 6.30
C VAL A 410 12.95 30.12 5.62
N LYS A 411 13.31 30.75 4.50
CA LYS A 411 12.37 31.40 3.59
C LYS A 411 12.13 30.50 2.38
N PRO A 412 11.02 29.73 2.30
CA PRO A 412 10.78 28.83 1.19
C PRO A 412 10.52 29.56 -0.12
N ALA A 413 10.90 28.97 -1.22
CA ALA A 413 10.48 29.40 -2.55
C ALA A 413 9.01 29.02 -2.77
N ARG A 414 8.24 29.92 -3.38
CA ARG A 414 6.81 29.71 -3.66
C ARG A 414 6.58 29.40 -5.13
N SER A 415 5.65 28.47 -5.40
CA SER A 415 5.15 28.19 -6.75
C SER A 415 4.29 29.34 -7.28
N ILE A 416 4.31 29.54 -8.60
CA ILE A 416 3.44 30.50 -9.28
C ILE A 416 2.11 29.81 -9.55
N ASN A 417 1.02 30.32 -8.97
CA ASN A 417 -0.32 29.78 -9.18
C ASN A 417 -1.21 30.69 -10.05
N TYR A 418 -0.88 31.99 -10.14
CA TYR A 418 -1.63 32.97 -10.91
C TYR A 418 -0.69 33.79 -11.77
N ILE A 419 -1.05 33.95 -13.03
CA ILE A 419 -0.33 34.80 -14.00
C ILE A 419 -1.31 35.88 -14.48
N THR A 420 -0.99 37.14 -14.21
CA THR A 420 -1.71 38.26 -14.74
C THR A 420 -0.95 38.83 -15.93
N LEU A 421 -1.59 38.86 -17.09
CA LEU A 421 -1.02 39.43 -18.30
C LEU A 421 -1.74 40.76 -18.62
N ASN A 422 -1.00 41.85 -18.63
CA ASN A 422 -1.51 43.16 -18.99
C ASN A 422 -1.09 43.47 -20.42
N PHE A 423 -2.03 43.49 -21.34
CA PHE A 423 -1.82 43.95 -22.71
C PHE A 423 -2.24 45.41 -22.81
N ILE A 424 -1.27 46.30 -23.10
CA ILE A 424 -1.51 47.74 -23.24
C ILE A 424 -1.38 48.08 -24.71
N ALA A 425 -2.48 48.48 -25.34
CA ALA A 425 -2.46 49.00 -26.69
C ALA A 425 -1.98 50.43 -26.68
N THR A 426 -0.87 50.72 -27.32
CA THR A 426 -0.31 52.07 -27.45
C THR A 426 -0.63 52.66 -28.81
N ARG A 427 -0.67 54.02 -28.90
CA ARG A 427 -0.84 54.69 -30.16
C ARG A 427 0.45 54.62 -30.98
N THR A 428 0.29 54.60 -32.31
CA THR A 428 1.44 54.65 -33.23
C THR A 428 2.22 55.94 -33.01
N GLY A 429 3.49 55.86 -32.64
CA GLY A 429 4.36 57.01 -32.40
C GLY A 429 4.71 57.31 -30.93
N VAL A 430 4.27 56.44 -29.98
CA VAL A 430 4.71 56.53 -28.56
C VAL A 430 5.94 55.62 -28.38
N GLU A 431 7.02 56.15 -27.86
CA GLU A 431 8.23 55.38 -27.49
C GLU A 431 7.95 54.52 -26.27
N PHE A 432 8.32 53.23 -26.28
CA PHE A 432 8.07 52.30 -25.18
C PHE A 432 8.77 52.70 -23.85
N SER A 433 9.84 53.52 -23.94
CA SER A 433 10.53 54.07 -22.78
C SER A 433 9.70 55.08 -21.98
N GLU A 434 8.74 55.78 -22.62
CA GLU A 434 7.83 56.72 -21.96
C GLU A 434 6.69 56.04 -21.17
N ILE A 435 6.37 54.79 -21.56
CA ILE A 435 5.31 53.99 -20.88
C ILE A 435 5.84 53.31 -19.62
N ALA A 436 7.12 52.92 -19.60
CA ALA A 436 7.74 52.25 -18.48
C ALA A 436 8.18 53.20 -17.35
N GLY A 437 8.23 54.51 -17.59
CA GLY A 437 8.70 55.52 -16.63
C GLY A 437 7.61 56.21 -15.80
N GLY A 438 6.37 55.83 -15.92
CA GLY A 438 5.23 56.41 -15.19
C GLY A 438 4.79 55.59 -13.98
N ASN A 439 5.62 55.52 -12.94
CA ASN A 439 5.24 55.12 -11.57
C ASN A 439 5.75 56.15 -10.59
#